data_10730cdb3ec1e5bf87d82a79edcf5b76
#
_entry.id   10730cdb3ec1e5bf87d82a79edcf5b76
#
_cell.length_a   1.000
_cell.length_b   1.000
_cell.length_c   1.000
_cell.angle_alpha   90.00
_cell.angle_beta   90.00
_cell.angle_gamma   90.00
#
_symmetry.space_group_name_H-M   'P 1'
#
loop_
_entity.id
_entity.type
_entity.pdbx_description
1 polymer ?
#
loop_
_entity_poly.entity_id
_entity_poly.type
_entity_poly.pdbx_seq_one_letter_code
_entity_poly.pdbx_strand_id
1 'polypeptide(L)'
;GLDSRLIASGLKHFGYKKVKCFSYGKKNNFEAIAAKKIAKKLDYPWKFCEINRVNINKFYQTETFKNFIKNTNDGVATVGIQDVYAIYYLRKINFIKKSDIIVNGNSGDFISGGHIPIEYKKKTYLLNKKNSNKYESIINSIIKIHIKKHYSLWGKLYNNKNKKIIYNLLINQINELNIHNTKNINSHGLLEYLEFNNRQSKYVINLQRTYDFYNQKWKLPLWDKDFMHFWAQVPLNLKLGQKLYKEVLKELNFSGVWTKEYNVQYTIPSLRVTLIRGFLKALHIFSSKENWHKFERRYILYWTDNLYGLNIRPYKEIISNKNDARNSISWLSLNSEKITLGKHWQEQLPINN
;
A
#
# COMPACT_ATOMS: atom_id res chain seq x y z
N GLY A 1 5.06 8.39 7.45
CA GLY A 1 3.91 8.86 6.70
C GLY A 1 2.97 9.75 7.53
N LEU A 2 1.85 10.16 6.96
CA LEU A 2 0.87 10.99 7.67
C LEU A 2 0.13 10.17 8.73
N ASP A 3 -0.31 8.98 8.38
CA ASP A 3 -1.24 8.18 9.17
C ASP A 3 -0.62 7.66 10.48
N SER A 4 0.55 7.03 10.42
CA SER A 4 1.26 6.59 11.62
C SER A 4 1.66 7.75 12.54
N ARG A 5 1.96 8.93 11.95
CA ARG A 5 2.24 10.15 12.71
C ARG A 5 0.99 10.64 13.43
N LEU A 6 -0.17 10.62 12.75
CA LEU A 6 -1.46 10.98 13.36
C LEU A 6 -1.76 10.06 14.55
N ILE A 7 -1.62 8.75 14.39
CA ILE A 7 -1.84 7.82 15.50
C ILE A 7 -0.91 8.12 16.68
N ALA A 8 0.40 8.22 16.44
CA ALA A 8 1.35 8.47 17.53
C ALA A 8 1.14 9.81 18.22
N SER A 9 0.93 10.89 17.45
CA SER A 9 0.70 12.23 18.02
C SER A 9 -0.66 12.37 18.68
N GLY A 10 -1.69 11.71 18.15
CA GLY A 10 -3.01 11.66 18.77
C GLY A 10 -2.98 10.92 20.10
N LEU A 11 -2.35 9.76 20.17
CA LEU A 11 -2.18 9.05 21.44
C LEU A 11 -1.48 9.91 22.50
N LYS A 12 -0.46 10.68 22.12
CA LYS A 12 0.21 11.62 23.03
C LYS A 12 -0.71 12.75 23.47
N HIS A 13 -1.43 13.34 22.51
CA HIS A 13 -2.37 14.45 22.77
C HIS A 13 -3.47 14.04 23.75
N PHE A 14 -4.01 12.82 23.61
CA PHE A 14 -5.03 12.27 24.51
C PHE A 14 -4.46 11.62 25.79
N GLY A 15 -3.21 11.86 26.12
CA GLY A 15 -2.63 11.48 27.41
C GLY A 15 -2.21 10.02 27.57
N TYR A 16 -2.12 9.24 26.51
CA TYR A 16 -1.60 7.86 26.57
C TYR A 16 -0.10 7.85 26.88
N LYS A 17 0.26 7.32 28.07
CA LYS A 17 1.65 7.30 28.56
C LYS A 17 2.41 6.02 28.18
N LYS A 18 1.74 4.86 28.13
CA LYS A 18 2.36 3.55 27.89
C LYS A 18 2.39 3.20 26.41
N VAL A 19 2.98 4.07 25.59
CA VAL A 19 3.10 3.90 24.14
C VAL A 19 4.55 3.63 23.78
N LYS A 20 4.79 2.66 22.87
CA LYS A 20 6.10 2.36 22.27
C LYS A 20 5.95 2.43 20.76
N CYS A 21 6.92 3.00 20.09
CA CYS A 21 6.94 3.10 18.64
C CYS A 21 7.99 2.15 18.05
N PHE A 22 7.72 1.64 16.86
CA PHE A 22 8.72 0.89 16.11
C PHE A 22 8.67 1.24 14.62
N SER A 23 9.77 0.96 13.94
CA SER A 23 9.89 1.03 12.50
C SER A 23 10.75 -0.12 12.01
N TYR A 24 10.59 -0.49 10.76
CA TYR A 24 11.36 -1.57 10.16
C TYR A 24 11.77 -1.24 8.71
N GLY A 25 12.65 -2.05 8.16
CA GLY A 25 13.14 -1.92 6.79
C GLY A 25 14.65 -1.77 6.70
N LYS A 26 15.13 -1.25 5.58
CA LYS A 26 16.56 -1.02 5.36
C LYS A 26 17.12 -0.05 6.38
N LYS A 27 18.36 -0.29 6.80
CA LYS A 27 19.13 0.66 7.62
C LYS A 27 19.12 2.04 6.94
N ASN A 28 18.92 3.07 7.74
CA ASN A 28 18.87 4.47 7.26
C ASN A 28 17.76 4.77 6.24
N ASN A 29 16.68 3.99 6.20
CA ASN A 29 15.56 4.38 5.37
C ASN A 29 14.90 5.67 5.91
N PHE A 30 14.41 6.49 4.99
CA PHE A 30 13.92 7.83 5.29
C PHE A 30 12.69 7.83 6.20
N GLU A 31 11.84 6.80 6.14
CA GLU A 31 10.66 6.68 7.00
C GLU A 31 11.06 6.40 8.45
N ALA A 32 12.03 5.51 8.67
CA ALA A 32 12.54 5.20 10.00
C ALA A 32 13.26 6.40 10.62
N ILE A 33 13.99 7.19 9.82
CA ILE A 33 14.64 8.43 10.28
C ILE A 33 13.58 9.43 10.78
N ALA A 34 12.53 9.66 10.00
CA ALA A 34 11.43 10.53 10.39
C ALA A 34 10.70 10.00 11.63
N ALA A 35 10.39 8.71 11.67
CA ALA A 35 9.71 8.07 12.80
C ALA A 35 10.52 8.18 14.10
N LYS A 36 11.85 8.02 14.04
CA LYS A 36 12.75 8.20 15.19
C LYS A 36 12.70 9.63 15.75
N LYS A 37 12.72 10.65 14.85
CA LYS A 37 12.61 12.06 15.27
C LYS A 37 11.27 12.35 15.93
N ILE A 38 10.18 11.84 15.35
CA ILE A 38 8.84 12.01 15.88
C ILE A 38 8.70 11.32 17.25
N ALA A 39 9.12 10.06 17.38
CA ALA A 39 9.07 9.33 18.63
C ALA A 39 9.87 10.04 19.74
N LYS A 40 11.05 10.58 19.42
CA LYS A 40 11.86 11.40 20.34
C LYS A 40 11.10 12.65 20.79
N LYS A 41 10.46 13.38 19.88
CA LYS A 41 9.65 14.57 20.20
C LYS A 41 8.45 14.24 21.09
N LEU A 42 7.84 13.08 20.85
CA LEU A 42 6.70 12.61 21.64
C LEU A 42 7.11 11.96 22.97
N ASP A 43 8.41 11.83 23.24
CA ASP A 43 8.93 11.13 24.42
C ASP A 43 8.39 9.70 24.53
N TYR A 44 8.42 8.97 23.40
CA TYR A 44 8.03 7.57 23.31
C TYR A 44 9.25 6.67 23.01
N PRO A 45 9.43 5.55 23.72
CA PRO A 45 10.41 4.55 23.38
C PRO A 45 10.26 4.11 21.92
N TRP A 46 11.37 4.07 21.17
CA TRP A 46 11.37 3.69 19.78
C TRP A 46 12.39 2.60 19.49
N LYS A 47 12.00 1.61 18.71
CA LYS A 47 12.86 0.52 18.27
C LYS A 47 12.85 0.38 16.75
N PHE A 48 14.05 0.23 16.19
CA PHE A 48 14.19 -0.10 14.76
C PHE A 48 14.45 -1.59 14.57
N CYS A 49 13.68 -2.22 13.71
CA CYS A 49 13.93 -3.57 13.23
C CYS A 49 14.62 -3.49 11.87
N GLU A 50 15.94 -3.65 11.87
CA GLU A 50 16.68 -3.68 10.60
C GLU A 50 16.34 -4.95 9.83
N ILE A 51 15.89 -4.76 8.59
CA ILE A 51 15.67 -5.82 7.62
C ILE A 51 16.77 -5.72 6.58
N ASN A 52 17.60 -6.75 6.48
CA ASN A 52 18.58 -6.90 5.42
C ASN A 52 18.39 -8.23 4.70
N ARG A 53 19.09 -8.40 3.57
CA ARG A 53 18.94 -9.59 2.73
C ARG A 53 19.22 -10.89 3.47
N VAL A 54 20.15 -10.88 4.39
CA VAL A 54 20.55 -12.09 5.12
C VAL A 54 19.48 -12.51 6.13
N ASN A 55 19.05 -11.57 6.98
CA ASN A 55 18.10 -11.88 8.05
C ASN A 55 16.69 -12.20 7.51
N ILE A 56 16.25 -11.50 6.47
CA ILE A 56 14.93 -11.76 5.89
C ILE A 56 14.89 -13.10 5.13
N ASN A 57 15.94 -13.44 4.39
CA ASN A 57 16.00 -14.73 3.69
C ASN A 57 16.09 -15.90 4.68
N LYS A 58 16.84 -15.75 5.79
CA LYS A 58 16.85 -16.75 6.86
C LYS A 58 15.45 -16.91 7.46
N PHE A 59 14.75 -15.81 7.73
CA PHE A 59 13.40 -15.85 8.27
C PHE A 59 12.41 -16.56 7.36
N TYR A 60 12.45 -16.30 6.04
CA TYR A 60 11.56 -16.95 5.07
C TYR A 60 11.76 -18.47 4.96
N GLN A 61 12.87 -18.98 5.43
CA GLN A 61 13.15 -20.43 5.48
C GLN A 61 12.67 -21.09 6.78
N THR A 62 12.27 -20.30 7.79
CA THR A 62 11.82 -20.85 9.08
C THR A 62 10.43 -21.48 8.99
N GLU A 63 10.19 -22.47 9.86
CA GLU A 63 8.85 -23.04 10.04
C GLU A 63 7.83 -21.99 10.51
N THR A 64 8.26 -21.01 11.29
CA THR A 64 7.40 -19.89 11.70
C THR A 64 6.84 -19.16 10.48
N PHE A 65 7.66 -18.84 9.48
CA PHE A 65 7.18 -18.17 8.27
C PHE A 65 6.30 -19.08 7.40
N LYS A 66 6.66 -20.34 7.24
CA LYS A 66 5.83 -21.31 6.50
C LYS A 66 4.45 -21.45 7.14
N ASN A 67 4.41 -21.59 8.46
CA ASN A 67 3.16 -21.66 9.21
C ASN A 67 2.35 -20.36 9.10
N PHE A 68 3.02 -19.20 9.14
CA PHE A 68 2.36 -17.92 8.89
C PHE A 68 1.66 -17.91 7.52
N ILE A 69 2.36 -18.24 6.45
CA ILE A 69 1.75 -18.29 5.10
C ILE A 69 0.59 -19.28 5.06
N LYS A 70 0.77 -20.50 5.59
CA LYS A 70 -0.26 -21.55 5.60
C LYS A 70 -1.53 -21.10 6.33
N ASN A 71 -1.40 -20.41 7.45
CA ASN A 71 -2.55 -20.00 8.28
C ASN A 71 -3.21 -18.69 7.82
N THR A 72 -2.51 -17.86 7.05
CA THR A 72 -3.01 -16.55 6.65
C THR A 72 -3.41 -16.45 5.19
N ASN A 73 -3.02 -17.41 4.35
CA ASN A 73 -3.40 -17.44 2.94
C ASN A 73 -4.78 -18.09 2.78
N ASP A 74 -5.77 -17.26 2.51
CA ASP A 74 -7.15 -17.66 2.27
C ASP A 74 -7.57 -17.59 0.79
N GLY A 75 -6.62 -17.25 -0.10
CA GLY A 75 -6.88 -17.09 -1.53
C GLY A 75 -7.65 -15.81 -1.91
N VAL A 76 -8.06 -14.99 -0.94
CA VAL A 76 -8.79 -13.74 -1.20
C VAL A 76 -7.86 -12.64 -1.72
N ALA A 77 -6.65 -12.58 -1.17
CA ALA A 77 -5.62 -11.62 -1.59
C ALA A 77 -4.22 -12.18 -1.35
N THR A 78 -3.22 -11.52 -1.94
CA THR A 78 -1.82 -11.81 -1.63
C THR A 78 -1.56 -11.64 -0.14
N VAL A 79 -0.94 -12.63 0.49
CA VAL A 79 -0.57 -12.56 1.91
C VAL A 79 0.36 -11.37 2.15
N GLY A 80 0.02 -10.54 3.13
CA GLY A 80 0.85 -9.42 3.52
C GLY A 80 1.99 -9.85 4.44
N ILE A 81 3.23 -9.74 3.95
CA ILE A 81 4.42 -10.16 4.72
C ILE A 81 5.28 -8.98 5.18
N GLN A 82 4.78 -7.76 5.06
CA GLN A 82 5.60 -6.56 5.28
C GLN A 82 6.15 -6.48 6.70
N ASP A 83 5.34 -6.71 7.70
CA ASP A 83 5.68 -6.53 9.11
C ASP A 83 5.85 -7.85 9.89
N VAL A 84 5.61 -9.02 9.25
CA VAL A 84 5.70 -10.31 9.93
C VAL A 84 7.05 -10.57 10.59
N TYR A 85 8.15 -10.24 9.89
CA TYR A 85 9.49 -10.37 10.46
C TYR A 85 9.72 -9.35 11.59
N ALA A 86 9.22 -8.13 11.43
CA ALA A 86 9.37 -7.10 12.46
C ALA A 86 8.68 -7.50 13.76
N ILE A 87 7.44 -8.00 13.68
CA ILE A 87 6.72 -8.48 14.87
C ILE A 87 7.43 -9.68 15.49
N TYR A 88 7.87 -10.66 14.69
CA TYR A 88 8.68 -11.78 15.16
C TYR A 88 9.91 -11.31 15.96
N TYR A 89 10.71 -10.41 15.36
CA TYR A 89 11.93 -9.89 15.98
C TYR A 89 11.65 -9.10 17.26
N LEU A 90 10.68 -8.18 17.24
CA LEU A 90 10.36 -7.33 18.37
C LEU A 90 9.78 -8.10 19.55
N ARG A 91 9.07 -9.19 19.30
CA ARG A 91 8.65 -10.14 20.34
C ARG A 91 9.83 -10.92 20.91
N LYS A 92 10.73 -11.41 20.05
CA LYS A 92 11.93 -12.15 20.47
C LYS A 92 12.82 -11.34 21.44
N ILE A 93 12.89 -10.02 21.23
CA ILE A 93 13.66 -9.13 22.12
C ILE A 93 12.83 -8.52 23.25
N ASN A 94 11.60 -9.00 23.49
CA ASN A 94 10.67 -8.53 24.50
C ASN A 94 10.32 -7.02 24.41
N PHE A 95 10.48 -6.40 23.23
CA PHE A 95 10.03 -5.02 23.01
C PHE A 95 8.50 -4.95 22.87
N ILE A 96 7.90 -5.94 22.22
CA ILE A 96 6.44 -6.14 22.17
C ILE A 96 6.10 -7.31 23.09
N LYS A 97 5.20 -7.08 24.04
CA LYS A 97 4.66 -8.08 24.95
C LYS A 97 3.32 -8.61 24.43
N LYS A 98 2.91 -9.81 24.83
CA LYS A 98 1.62 -10.41 24.45
C LYS A 98 0.42 -9.53 24.87
N SER A 99 0.55 -8.78 25.94
CA SER A 99 -0.48 -7.86 26.44
C SER A 99 -0.56 -6.53 25.67
N ASP A 100 0.45 -6.18 24.88
CA ASP A 100 0.47 -4.94 24.14
C ASP A 100 -0.55 -4.97 22.99
N ILE A 101 -1.09 -3.82 22.63
CA ILE A 101 -2.00 -3.66 21.50
C ILE A 101 -1.26 -2.94 20.37
N ILE A 102 -1.21 -3.54 19.20
CA ILE A 102 -0.66 -2.89 18.01
C ILE A 102 -1.69 -1.91 17.45
N VAL A 103 -1.28 -0.66 17.26
CA VAL A 103 -2.12 0.37 16.65
C VAL A 103 -1.42 0.89 15.43
N ASN A 104 -2.03 0.77 14.26
CA ASN A 104 -1.46 1.28 13.02
C ASN A 104 -2.41 2.22 12.28
N GLY A 105 -1.87 2.97 11.32
CA GLY A 105 -2.58 3.98 10.57
C GLY A 105 -3.06 3.53 9.20
N ASN A 106 -3.28 2.23 8.99
CA ASN A 106 -3.75 1.73 7.70
C ASN A 106 -5.05 2.44 7.28
N SER A 107 -5.15 2.68 5.97
CA SER A 107 -6.30 3.26 5.27
C SER A 107 -6.53 4.77 5.45
N GLY A 108 -5.75 5.49 6.23
CA GLY A 108 -5.87 6.94 6.35
C GLY A 108 -5.67 7.66 5.00
N ASP A 109 -4.70 7.22 4.23
CA ASP A 109 -4.44 7.73 2.87
C ASP A 109 -5.60 7.44 1.90
N PHE A 110 -6.21 6.27 2.01
CA PHE A 110 -7.36 5.91 1.18
C PHE A 110 -8.57 6.80 1.47
N ILE A 111 -9.05 6.82 2.70
CA ILE A 111 -10.29 7.54 3.06
C ILE A 111 -10.17 9.06 2.85
N SER A 112 -8.98 9.62 3.01
CA SER A 112 -8.73 11.05 2.83
C SER A 112 -8.47 11.47 1.37
N GLY A 113 -8.58 10.53 0.41
CA GLY A 113 -8.50 10.80 -1.02
C GLY A 113 -7.11 10.66 -1.66
N GLY A 114 -6.12 10.14 -0.92
CA GLY A 114 -4.77 9.88 -1.45
C GLY A 114 -4.74 8.86 -2.59
N HIS A 115 -5.77 8.04 -2.69
CA HIS A 115 -5.91 7.03 -3.75
C HIS A 115 -6.65 7.54 -4.98
N ILE A 116 -7.27 8.71 -4.93
CA ILE A 116 -7.92 9.32 -6.10
C ILE A 116 -6.83 9.86 -7.04
N PRO A 117 -6.74 9.40 -8.30
CA PRO A 117 -5.74 9.89 -9.23
C PRO A 117 -5.87 11.39 -9.48
N ILE A 118 -4.75 12.13 -9.47
CA ILE A 118 -4.76 13.59 -9.64
C ILE A 118 -5.32 14.01 -11.01
N GLU A 119 -5.15 13.14 -12.02
CA GLU A 119 -5.69 13.31 -13.36
C GLU A 119 -7.22 13.32 -13.38
N TYR A 120 -7.84 12.80 -12.32
CA TYR A 120 -9.29 12.80 -12.15
C TYR A 120 -9.86 14.22 -12.13
N LYS A 121 -9.09 15.18 -11.63
CA LYS A 121 -9.44 16.61 -11.71
C LYS A 121 -9.70 17.09 -13.12
N LYS A 122 -8.91 16.62 -14.10
CA LYS A 122 -9.06 16.97 -15.53
C LYS A 122 -10.21 16.23 -16.22
N LYS A 123 -10.46 14.97 -15.82
CA LYS A 123 -11.54 14.14 -16.39
C LYS A 123 -12.92 14.48 -15.83
N THR A 124 -13.03 14.99 -14.62
CA THR A 124 -14.31 15.41 -14.03
C THR A 124 -14.96 16.52 -14.87
N TYR A 125 -14.17 17.35 -15.54
CA TYR A 125 -14.68 18.35 -16.48
C TYR A 125 -15.39 17.73 -17.70
N LEU A 126 -14.91 16.60 -18.20
CA LEU A 126 -15.54 15.86 -19.30
C LEU A 126 -16.81 15.12 -18.84
N LEU A 127 -16.90 14.80 -17.57
CA LEU A 127 -18.00 14.05 -16.97
C LEU A 127 -19.23 14.95 -16.70
N ASN A 128 -19.09 16.27 -16.75
CA ASN A 128 -20.18 17.23 -16.53
C ASN A 128 -20.93 17.67 -17.83
N LYS A 129 -20.59 17.16 -19.01
CA LYS A 129 -21.30 17.47 -20.27
C LYS A 129 -22.52 16.56 -20.48
N LYS A 130 -23.69 17.16 -20.81
CA LYS A 130 -24.98 16.53 -20.93
C LYS A 130 -25.12 15.68 -22.23
N ASN A 131 -24.96 14.37 -22.20
CA ASN A 131 -25.39 13.44 -23.26
C ASN A 131 -25.76 12.07 -22.67
N SER A 132 -26.77 11.40 -23.22
CA SER A 132 -27.36 10.13 -22.75
C SER A 132 -26.41 8.93 -22.72
N ASN A 133 -25.36 8.88 -23.52
CA ASN A 133 -24.33 7.83 -23.51
C ASN A 133 -23.23 8.05 -22.43
N LYS A 134 -23.45 8.99 -21.55
CA LYS A 134 -22.47 9.49 -20.60
C LYS A 134 -22.25 8.56 -19.42
N TYR A 135 -23.30 7.92 -18.92
CA TYR A 135 -23.25 7.01 -17.78
C TYR A 135 -22.29 5.86 -18.03
N GLU A 136 -22.54 5.14 -19.11
CA GLU A 136 -21.73 4.00 -19.50
C GLU A 136 -20.26 4.38 -19.75
N SER A 137 -20.03 5.53 -20.38
CA SER A 137 -18.67 6.05 -20.59
C SER A 137 -17.95 6.37 -19.28
N ILE A 138 -18.66 6.90 -18.27
CA ILE A 138 -18.11 7.18 -16.94
C ILE A 138 -17.74 5.88 -16.24
N ILE A 139 -18.66 4.93 -16.16
CA ILE A 139 -18.44 3.61 -15.54
C ILE A 139 -17.26 2.91 -16.20
N ASN A 140 -17.23 2.86 -17.53
CA ASN A 140 -16.13 2.28 -18.29
C ASN A 140 -14.78 2.92 -17.94
N SER A 141 -14.75 4.24 -17.79
CA SER A 141 -13.53 4.97 -17.42
C SER A 141 -13.08 4.64 -15.99
N ILE A 142 -13.99 4.59 -15.04
CA ILE A 142 -13.71 4.24 -13.64
C ILE A 142 -13.15 2.82 -13.54
N ILE A 143 -13.81 1.85 -14.17
CA ILE A 143 -13.38 0.45 -14.19
C ILE A 143 -11.98 0.33 -14.82
N LYS A 144 -11.73 0.99 -15.96
CA LYS A 144 -10.40 1.00 -16.59
C LYS A 144 -9.31 1.58 -15.69
N ILE A 145 -9.62 2.67 -14.98
CA ILE A 145 -8.69 3.26 -14.00
C ILE A 145 -8.39 2.27 -12.88
N HIS A 146 -9.43 1.64 -12.33
CA HIS A 146 -9.30 0.67 -11.25
C HIS A 146 -8.48 -0.56 -11.68
N ILE A 147 -8.81 -1.14 -12.83
CA ILE A 147 -8.07 -2.27 -13.41
C ILE A 147 -6.59 -1.89 -13.63
N LYS A 148 -6.32 -0.75 -14.26
CA LYS A 148 -4.95 -0.29 -14.50
C LYS A 148 -4.17 -0.10 -13.19
N LYS A 149 -4.81 0.43 -12.15
CA LYS A 149 -4.17 0.73 -10.86
C LYS A 149 -3.82 -0.55 -10.09
N HIS A 150 -4.74 -1.51 -10.01
CA HIS A 150 -4.61 -2.64 -9.09
C HIS A 150 -4.20 -3.95 -9.76
N TYR A 151 -4.74 -4.24 -10.93
CA TYR A 151 -4.51 -5.53 -11.59
C TYR A 151 -3.32 -5.55 -12.55
N SER A 152 -2.78 -4.39 -12.93
CA SER A 152 -1.53 -4.33 -13.72
C SER A 152 -0.31 -4.93 -13.00
N LEU A 153 -0.42 -5.16 -11.70
CA LEU A 153 0.60 -5.79 -10.88
C LEU A 153 0.64 -7.33 -11.02
N TRP A 154 -0.31 -7.93 -11.71
CA TRP A 154 -0.49 -9.37 -11.79
C TRP A 154 0.43 -10.09 -12.79
N GLY A 155 1.34 -9.39 -13.45
CA GLY A 155 2.28 -10.00 -14.39
C GLY A 155 1.57 -10.66 -15.58
N LYS A 156 1.82 -11.95 -15.82
CA LYS A 156 1.21 -12.72 -16.92
C LYS A 156 -0.31 -12.77 -16.86
N LEU A 157 -0.89 -12.70 -15.67
CA LEU A 157 -2.34 -12.71 -15.50
C LEU A 157 -2.99 -11.40 -15.94
N TYR A 158 -2.25 -10.34 -16.19
CA TYR A 158 -2.76 -9.09 -16.74
C TYR A 158 -2.88 -9.18 -18.27
N ASN A 159 -3.64 -10.15 -18.76
CA ASN A 159 -3.94 -10.39 -20.16
C ASN A 159 -5.38 -9.95 -20.53
N ASN A 160 -5.71 -9.98 -21.82
CA ASN A 160 -7.00 -9.47 -22.29
C ASN A 160 -8.19 -10.31 -21.81
N LYS A 161 -8.05 -11.63 -21.72
CA LYS A 161 -9.09 -12.53 -21.19
C LYS A 161 -9.44 -12.18 -19.75
N ASN A 162 -8.42 -12.10 -18.89
CA ASN A 162 -8.62 -11.79 -17.48
C ASN A 162 -9.12 -10.35 -17.26
N LYS A 163 -8.65 -9.39 -18.05
CA LYS A 163 -9.20 -8.02 -18.01
C LYS A 163 -10.69 -7.98 -18.29
N LYS A 164 -11.18 -8.78 -19.26
CA LYS A 164 -12.61 -8.86 -19.56
C LYS A 164 -13.40 -9.47 -18.41
N ILE A 165 -12.88 -10.55 -17.80
CA ILE A 165 -13.50 -11.17 -16.61
C ILE A 165 -13.59 -10.16 -15.46
N ILE A 166 -12.48 -9.51 -15.12
CA ILE A 166 -12.42 -8.51 -14.07
C ILE A 166 -13.38 -7.34 -14.37
N TYR A 167 -13.39 -6.88 -15.60
CA TYR A 167 -14.29 -5.82 -16.03
C TYR A 167 -15.76 -6.20 -15.77
N ASN A 168 -16.19 -7.42 -16.14
CA ASN A 168 -17.55 -7.90 -15.93
C ASN A 168 -17.89 -8.02 -14.44
N LEU A 169 -16.96 -8.51 -13.62
CA LEU A 169 -17.13 -8.57 -12.16
C LEU A 169 -17.31 -7.17 -11.54
N LEU A 170 -16.52 -6.20 -11.97
CA LEU A 170 -16.60 -4.83 -11.46
C LEU A 170 -17.86 -4.11 -11.92
N ILE A 171 -18.34 -4.33 -13.17
CA ILE A 171 -19.59 -3.74 -13.65
C ILE A 171 -20.78 -4.33 -12.88
N ASN A 172 -20.81 -5.64 -12.65
CA ASN A 172 -21.86 -6.27 -11.86
C ASN A 172 -21.89 -5.70 -10.43
N GLN A 173 -20.73 -5.53 -9.81
CA GLN A 173 -20.62 -4.91 -8.48
C GLN A 173 -21.16 -3.47 -8.44
N ILE A 174 -20.97 -2.69 -9.52
CA ILE A 174 -21.55 -1.34 -9.62
C ILE A 174 -23.06 -1.43 -9.85
N ASN A 175 -23.53 -2.37 -10.68
CA ASN A 175 -24.96 -2.54 -10.96
C ASN A 175 -25.75 -2.94 -9.71
N GLU A 176 -25.18 -3.71 -8.81
CA GLU A 176 -25.77 -4.07 -7.51
C GLU A 176 -26.10 -2.86 -6.62
N LEU A 177 -25.46 -1.72 -6.86
CA LEU A 177 -25.76 -0.48 -6.13
C LEU A 177 -27.10 0.14 -6.54
N ASN A 178 -27.76 -0.36 -7.60
CA ASN A 178 -29.03 0.13 -8.12
C ASN A 178 -29.07 1.66 -8.30
N ILE A 179 -27.99 2.24 -8.84
CA ILE A 179 -27.89 3.68 -9.05
C ILE A 179 -28.74 4.06 -10.28
N HIS A 180 -30.02 4.32 -10.07
CA HIS A 180 -30.96 4.63 -11.13
C HIS A 180 -30.89 6.10 -11.61
N ASN A 181 -30.34 7.01 -10.80
CA ASN A 181 -30.26 8.42 -11.13
C ASN A 181 -28.91 8.78 -11.77
N THR A 182 -28.88 8.74 -13.10
CA THR A 182 -27.68 9.01 -13.89
C THR A 182 -27.26 10.48 -13.94
N LYS A 183 -28.11 11.42 -13.47
CA LYS A 183 -27.86 12.86 -13.60
C LYS A 183 -26.76 13.36 -12.65
N ASN A 184 -26.59 12.72 -11.49
CA ASN A 184 -25.67 13.16 -10.42
C ASN A 184 -24.76 12.06 -9.91
N ILE A 185 -24.10 11.30 -10.80
CA ILE A 185 -23.19 10.25 -10.35
C ILE A 185 -21.96 10.86 -9.68
N ASN A 186 -21.75 10.48 -8.44
CA ASN A 186 -20.50 10.71 -7.75
C ASN A 186 -19.43 9.74 -8.25
N SER A 187 -18.77 10.12 -9.34
CA SER A 187 -17.79 9.26 -10.02
C SER A 187 -16.55 8.95 -9.17
N HIS A 188 -16.12 9.85 -8.28
CA HIS A 188 -15.04 9.55 -7.35
C HIS A 188 -15.52 8.63 -6.23
N GLY A 189 -16.76 8.75 -5.78
CA GLY A 189 -17.36 7.83 -4.83
C GLY A 189 -17.43 6.40 -5.35
N LEU A 190 -17.76 6.21 -6.64
CA LEU A 190 -17.70 4.88 -7.27
C LEU A 190 -16.27 4.33 -7.33
N LEU A 191 -15.28 5.17 -7.63
CA LEU A 191 -13.88 4.75 -7.60
C LEU A 191 -13.45 4.33 -6.19
N GLU A 192 -13.83 5.09 -5.17
CA GLU A 192 -13.58 4.76 -3.77
C GLU A 192 -14.33 3.49 -3.33
N TYR A 193 -15.57 3.29 -3.79
CA TYR A 193 -16.34 2.08 -3.53
C TYR A 193 -15.65 0.83 -4.10
N LEU A 194 -15.18 0.88 -5.34
CA LEU A 194 -14.42 -0.24 -5.92
C LEU A 194 -13.09 -0.48 -5.19
N GLU A 195 -12.40 0.59 -4.80
CA GLU A 195 -11.16 0.51 -4.02
C GLU A 195 -11.40 -0.10 -2.64
N PHE A 196 -12.47 0.32 -1.96
CA PHE A 196 -12.88 -0.21 -0.66
C PHE A 196 -13.13 -1.71 -0.73
N ASN A 197 -14.01 -2.15 -1.64
CA ASN A 197 -14.42 -3.55 -1.71
C ASN A 197 -13.34 -4.49 -2.22
N ASN A 198 -12.49 -4.03 -3.16
CA ASN A 198 -11.55 -4.93 -3.84
C ASN A 198 -10.12 -4.85 -3.33
N ARG A 199 -9.70 -3.72 -2.73
CA ARG A 199 -8.34 -3.58 -2.23
C ARG A 199 -8.28 -3.36 -0.73
N GLN A 200 -9.01 -2.39 -0.20
CA GLN A 200 -8.88 -2.03 1.21
C GLN A 200 -9.34 -3.17 2.11
N SER A 201 -10.57 -3.65 1.94
CA SER A 201 -11.10 -4.74 2.75
C SER A 201 -10.36 -6.07 2.54
N LYS A 202 -10.06 -6.42 1.28
CA LYS A 202 -9.48 -7.73 0.95
C LYS A 202 -7.96 -7.82 1.16
N TYR A 203 -7.23 -6.72 0.97
CA TYR A 203 -5.76 -6.73 1.06
C TYR A 203 -5.26 -5.92 2.26
N VAL A 204 -5.62 -4.62 2.36
CA VAL A 204 -5.01 -3.74 3.37
C VAL A 204 -5.42 -4.14 4.79
N ILE A 205 -6.70 -4.43 4.99
CA ILE A 205 -7.17 -4.89 6.32
C ILE A 205 -6.68 -6.32 6.61
N ASN A 206 -6.58 -7.18 5.62
CA ASN A 206 -6.01 -8.52 5.78
C ASN A 206 -4.53 -8.53 6.21
N LEU A 207 -3.79 -7.43 6.09
CA LEU A 207 -2.44 -7.32 6.67
C LEU A 207 -2.45 -7.54 8.19
N GLN A 208 -3.57 -7.28 8.86
CA GLN A 208 -3.73 -7.46 10.31
C GLN A 208 -3.65 -8.93 10.74
N ARG A 209 -3.83 -9.88 9.81
CA ARG A 209 -3.61 -11.32 10.07
C ARG A 209 -2.21 -11.65 10.56
N THR A 210 -1.23 -10.80 10.29
CA THR A 210 0.10 -10.89 10.91
C THR A 210 -0.01 -10.84 12.43
N TYR A 211 -0.84 -9.97 12.97
CA TYR A 211 -1.00 -9.83 14.42
C TYR A 211 -1.82 -10.98 14.99
N ASP A 212 -2.87 -11.41 14.30
CA ASP A 212 -3.68 -12.57 14.70
C ASP A 212 -2.83 -13.84 14.79
N PHE A 213 -1.95 -14.07 13.81
CA PHE A 213 -1.02 -15.20 13.81
C PHE A 213 -0.12 -15.23 15.04
N TYR A 214 0.30 -14.07 15.53
CA TYR A 214 1.09 -13.95 16.75
C TYR A 214 0.25 -13.82 18.04
N ASN A 215 -1.06 -13.99 17.98
CA ASN A 215 -1.99 -13.74 19.10
C ASN A 215 -1.79 -12.34 19.71
N GLN A 216 -1.61 -11.34 18.84
CA GLN A 216 -1.38 -9.96 19.21
C GLN A 216 -2.64 -9.14 18.96
N LYS A 217 -3.19 -8.49 19.98
CA LYS A 217 -4.33 -7.57 19.81
C LYS A 217 -3.93 -6.38 18.93
N TRP A 218 -4.86 -5.90 18.12
CA TRP A 218 -4.62 -4.75 17.23
C TRP A 218 -5.82 -3.82 17.14
N LYS A 219 -5.58 -2.59 16.69
CA LYS A 219 -6.59 -1.55 16.44
C LYS A 219 -6.24 -0.75 15.20
N LEU A 220 -7.27 -0.31 14.46
CA LEU A 220 -7.18 0.54 13.27
C LEU A 220 -8.07 1.78 13.46
N PRO A 221 -7.61 2.83 14.17
CA PRO A 221 -8.45 4.00 14.44
C PRO A 221 -8.90 4.72 13.16
N LEU A 222 -8.13 4.68 12.08
CA LEU A 222 -8.50 5.31 10.80
C LEU A 222 -9.46 4.45 9.96
N TRP A 223 -9.84 3.27 10.44
CA TRP A 223 -10.88 2.40 9.88
C TRP A 223 -12.15 2.42 10.73
N ASP A 224 -12.31 3.47 11.51
CA ASP A 224 -13.50 3.70 12.31
C ASP A 224 -14.69 4.11 11.43
N LYS A 225 -15.89 3.61 11.77
CA LYS A 225 -17.11 3.81 10.99
C LYS A 225 -17.46 5.30 10.83
N ASP A 226 -17.43 6.06 11.92
CA ASP A 226 -17.85 7.46 11.91
C ASP A 226 -16.83 8.31 11.18
N PHE A 227 -15.54 8.00 11.35
CA PHE A 227 -14.46 8.64 10.61
C PHE A 227 -14.57 8.38 9.10
N MET A 228 -14.89 7.16 8.70
CA MET A 228 -15.11 6.82 7.29
C MET A 228 -16.36 7.49 6.73
N HIS A 229 -17.46 7.55 7.48
CA HIS A 229 -18.68 8.24 7.07
C HIS A 229 -18.44 9.74 6.86
N PHE A 230 -17.70 10.39 7.76
CA PHE A 230 -17.30 11.78 7.57
C PHE A 230 -16.56 11.97 6.23
N TRP A 231 -15.52 11.16 6.00
CA TRP A 231 -14.73 11.26 4.77
C TRP A 231 -15.50 10.93 3.50
N ALA A 232 -16.50 10.04 3.56
CA ALA A 232 -17.36 9.73 2.42
C ALA A 232 -18.15 10.96 1.94
N GLN A 233 -18.48 11.89 2.85
CA GLN A 233 -19.23 13.11 2.55
C GLN A 233 -18.33 14.28 2.09
N VAL A 234 -17.02 14.21 2.28
CA VAL A 234 -16.09 15.29 1.91
C VAL A 234 -16.05 15.48 0.40
N PRO A 235 -16.24 16.69 -0.13
CA PRO A 235 -16.20 16.99 -1.55
C PRO A 235 -14.85 16.68 -2.21
N LEU A 236 -14.90 16.32 -3.50
CA LEU A 236 -13.72 15.92 -4.27
C LEU A 236 -12.57 16.95 -4.21
N ASN A 237 -12.87 18.24 -4.32
CA ASN A 237 -11.87 19.30 -4.30
C ASN A 237 -11.08 19.39 -2.99
N LEU A 238 -11.65 18.92 -1.89
CA LEU A 238 -11.01 18.82 -0.58
C LEU A 238 -10.31 17.49 -0.36
N LYS A 239 -10.77 16.43 -1.02
CA LYS A 239 -10.13 15.09 -1.01
C LYS A 239 -8.89 15.02 -1.91
N LEU A 240 -8.92 15.64 -3.09
CA LEU A 240 -7.82 15.52 -4.06
C LEU A 240 -6.47 15.91 -3.47
N GLY A 241 -5.52 14.96 -3.56
CA GLY A 241 -4.19 15.11 -2.98
C GLY A 241 -4.19 15.21 -1.46
N GLN A 242 -5.27 14.76 -0.80
CA GLN A 242 -5.44 14.81 0.66
C GLN A 242 -5.43 16.25 1.21
N LYS A 243 -6.02 17.19 0.48
CA LYS A 243 -5.93 18.61 0.82
C LYS A 243 -6.44 18.88 2.24
N LEU A 244 -7.71 18.59 2.52
CA LEU A 244 -8.31 18.81 3.83
C LEU A 244 -7.54 18.07 4.94
N TYR A 245 -7.19 16.81 4.70
CA TYR A 245 -6.44 15.99 5.67
C TYR A 245 -5.13 16.65 6.09
N LYS A 246 -4.35 17.13 5.12
CA LYS A 246 -3.06 17.78 5.38
C LYS A 246 -3.22 19.14 6.06
N GLU A 247 -4.24 19.90 5.70
CA GLU A 247 -4.53 21.21 6.29
C GLU A 247 -4.92 21.06 7.77
N VAL A 248 -5.89 20.17 8.07
CA VAL A 248 -6.32 19.89 9.44
C VAL A 248 -5.18 19.36 10.31
N LEU A 249 -4.38 18.42 9.81
CA LEU A 249 -3.25 17.88 10.57
C LEU A 249 -2.20 18.95 10.89
N LYS A 250 -1.97 19.88 9.96
CA LYS A 250 -1.05 21.01 10.17
C LYS A 250 -1.60 22.01 11.19
N GLU A 251 -2.90 22.31 11.13
CA GLU A 251 -3.58 23.24 12.03
C GLU A 251 -3.67 22.69 13.45
N LEU A 252 -4.15 21.48 13.63
CA LEU A 252 -4.23 20.81 14.93
C LEU A 252 -2.85 20.57 15.56
N ASN A 253 -1.84 20.39 14.76
CA ASN A 253 -0.44 20.21 15.15
C ASN A 253 -0.25 19.40 16.45
N PHE A 254 -0.96 18.28 16.57
CA PHE A 254 -0.94 17.43 17.77
C PHE A 254 0.48 17.17 18.25
N SER A 255 0.73 17.55 19.51
CA SER A 255 2.02 17.40 20.19
C SER A 255 3.23 18.03 19.46
N GLY A 256 2.98 19.00 18.57
CA GLY A 256 4.02 19.78 17.88
C GLY A 256 4.84 19.04 16.83
N VAL A 257 4.32 17.92 16.28
CA VAL A 257 5.05 17.11 15.28
C VAL A 257 4.60 17.34 13.83
N TRP A 258 3.70 18.29 13.56
CA TRP A 258 3.16 18.53 12.21
C TRP A 258 3.80 19.73 11.50
N THR A 259 4.99 20.13 11.93
CA THR A 259 5.81 21.15 11.28
C THR A 259 6.64 20.56 10.13
N LYS A 260 7.23 21.43 9.30
CA LYS A 260 8.10 21.03 8.17
C LYS A 260 9.29 20.16 8.59
N GLU A 261 9.81 20.36 9.79
CA GLU A 261 10.94 19.64 10.37
C GLU A 261 10.73 18.11 10.43
N TYR A 262 9.47 17.69 10.67
CA TYR A 262 9.09 16.28 10.80
C TYR A 262 8.59 15.67 9.50
N ASN A 263 8.63 16.41 8.39
CA ASN A 263 8.24 15.85 7.11
C ASN A 263 9.23 14.80 6.63
N VAL A 264 8.68 13.74 6.05
CA VAL A 264 9.47 12.68 5.44
C VAL A 264 10.20 13.24 4.21
N GLN A 265 11.53 13.12 4.22
CA GLN A 265 12.37 13.48 3.08
C GLN A 265 12.81 12.21 2.38
N TYR A 266 12.32 12.00 1.17
CA TYR A 266 12.69 10.83 0.38
C TYR A 266 14.18 10.82 0.07
N THR A 267 14.86 9.78 0.53
CA THR A 267 16.29 9.54 0.22
C THR A 267 16.49 8.08 -0.17
N ILE A 268 17.46 7.85 -1.05
CA ILE A 268 17.90 6.50 -1.38
C ILE A 268 19.04 6.17 -0.42
N PRO A 269 18.95 5.10 0.40
CA PRO A 269 19.94 4.81 1.45
C PRO A 269 21.37 4.57 0.94
N SER A 270 21.53 4.19 -0.32
CA SER A 270 22.82 3.89 -0.93
C SER A 270 23.28 5.01 -1.87
N LEU A 271 24.39 5.66 -1.52
CA LEU A 271 25.00 6.68 -2.37
C LEU A 271 25.37 6.12 -3.76
N ARG A 272 25.89 4.89 -3.82
CA ARG A 272 26.22 4.23 -5.09
C ARG A 272 25.00 4.07 -5.99
N VAL A 273 23.88 3.61 -5.43
CA VAL A 273 22.61 3.47 -6.17
C VAL A 273 22.09 4.83 -6.63
N THR A 274 22.23 5.86 -5.79
CA THR A 274 21.84 7.25 -6.13
C THR A 274 22.62 7.78 -7.32
N LEU A 275 23.94 7.59 -7.34
CA LEU A 275 24.82 8.03 -8.43
C LEU A 275 24.49 7.27 -9.73
N ILE A 276 24.37 5.97 -9.69
CA ILE A 276 24.00 5.14 -10.86
C ILE A 276 22.63 5.55 -11.40
N ARG A 277 21.65 5.73 -10.52
CA ARG A 277 20.30 6.18 -10.89
C ARG A 277 20.34 7.58 -11.55
N GLY A 278 21.12 8.50 -10.99
CA GLY A 278 21.30 9.84 -11.52
C GLY A 278 21.89 9.82 -12.93
N PHE A 279 22.96 9.06 -13.14
CA PHE A 279 23.58 8.86 -14.44
C PHE A 279 22.60 8.25 -15.46
N LEU A 280 21.94 7.16 -15.11
CA LEU A 280 20.96 6.51 -15.99
C LEU A 280 19.78 7.43 -16.31
N LYS A 281 19.35 8.27 -15.37
CA LYS A 281 18.29 9.26 -15.60
C LYS A 281 18.75 10.35 -16.58
N ALA A 282 20.01 10.77 -16.50
CA ALA A 282 20.58 11.72 -17.44
C ALA A 282 20.62 11.17 -18.87
N LEU A 283 20.94 9.88 -19.04
CA LEU A 283 20.86 9.20 -20.35
C LEU A 283 19.43 9.15 -20.94
N HIS A 284 18.41 9.26 -20.07
CA HIS A 284 16.99 9.25 -20.48
C HIS A 284 16.41 10.67 -20.61
N ILE A 285 17.24 11.73 -20.68
CA ILE A 285 16.77 13.12 -20.71
C ILE A 285 15.89 13.41 -21.94
N PHE A 286 16.16 12.76 -23.06
CA PHE A 286 15.39 12.88 -24.29
C PHE A 286 14.24 11.87 -24.39
N SER A 287 14.06 11.01 -23.40
CA SER A 287 12.94 10.08 -23.36
C SER A 287 11.75 10.63 -22.56
N SER A 288 10.55 10.10 -22.81
CA SER A 288 9.38 10.52 -22.03
C SER A 288 9.54 10.14 -20.56
N LYS A 289 8.92 10.91 -19.66
CA LYS A 289 8.83 10.59 -18.22
C LYS A 289 8.26 9.19 -17.96
N GLU A 290 7.34 8.74 -18.81
CA GLU A 290 6.75 7.40 -18.72
C GLU A 290 7.78 6.30 -19.03
N ASN A 291 8.62 6.50 -20.06
CA ASN A 291 9.69 5.57 -20.41
C ASN A 291 10.74 5.46 -19.31
N TRP A 292 11.14 6.61 -18.73
CA TRP A 292 12.02 6.61 -17.57
C TRP A 292 11.42 5.80 -16.41
N HIS A 293 10.15 6.01 -16.06
CA HIS A 293 9.52 5.27 -14.97
C HIS A 293 9.38 3.76 -15.26
N LYS A 294 9.13 3.37 -16.52
CA LYS A 294 9.15 1.95 -16.92
C LYS A 294 10.53 1.34 -16.74
N PHE A 295 11.58 2.04 -17.17
CA PHE A 295 12.97 1.63 -16.99
C PHE A 295 13.34 1.53 -15.50
N GLU A 296 13.06 2.56 -14.73
CA GLU A 296 13.34 2.62 -13.29
C GLU A 296 12.68 1.47 -12.53
N ARG A 297 11.39 1.22 -12.76
CA ARG A 297 10.68 0.09 -12.16
C ARG A 297 11.30 -1.25 -12.53
N ARG A 298 11.77 -1.38 -13.75
CA ARG A 298 12.33 -2.63 -14.25
C ARG A 298 13.70 -2.95 -13.68
N TYR A 299 14.59 -1.98 -13.60
CA TYR A 299 16.01 -2.21 -13.35
C TYR A 299 16.51 -1.65 -12.02
N ILE A 300 15.87 -0.63 -11.48
CA ILE A 300 16.38 0.13 -10.34
C ILE A 300 15.56 -0.12 -9.07
N LEU A 301 14.25 -0.36 -9.18
CA LEU A 301 13.34 -0.50 -8.03
C LEU A 301 13.83 -1.55 -7.01
N TYR A 302 14.39 -2.65 -7.47
CA TYR A 302 14.99 -3.66 -6.61
C TYR A 302 15.99 -3.09 -5.59
N TRP A 303 16.77 -2.10 -6.01
CA TRP A 303 17.79 -1.49 -5.19
C TRP A 303 17.28 -0.32 -4.35
N THR A 304 16.22 0.33 -4.79
CA THR A 304 15.62 1.48 -4.11
C THR A 304 14.44 1.12 -3.22
N ASP A 305 13.91 -0.11 -3.32
CA ASP A 305 12.85 -0.59 -2.44
C ASP A 305 13.31 -0.62 -0.96
N ASN A 306 12.57 0.06 -0.10
CA ASN A 306 12.90 0.21 1.31
C ASN A 306 12.41 -0.96 2.18
N LEU A 307 11.46 -1.75 1.68
CA LEU A 307 10.79 -2.79 2.46
C LEU A 307 11.34 -4.20 2.19
N TYR A 308 12.29 -4.34 1.28
CA TYR A 308 12.85 -5.64 0.87
C TYR A 308 11.87 -6.68 0.34
N GLY A 309 10.65 -6.28 0.01
CA GLY A 309 9.69 -7.18 -0.61
C GLY A 309 10.21 -7.83 -1.90
N LEU A 310 11.15 -7.17 -2.57
CA LEU A 310 11.77 -7.65 -3.81
C LEU A 310 12.95 -8.59 -3.57
N ASN A 311 13.52 -8.63 -2.37
CA ASN A 311 14.72 -9.41 -2.07
C ASN A 311 14.45 -10.91 -1.80
N ILE A 312 13.21 -11.36 -1.94
CA ILE A 312 12.86 -12.79 -1.91
C ILE A 312 13.63 -13.55 -3.00
N ARG A 313 13.90 -12.89 -4.13
CA ARG A 313 14.64 -13.46 -5.25
C ARG A 313 15.93 -12.70 -5.56
N PRO A 314 16.96 -13.36 -6.10
CA PRO A 314 18.15 -12.70 -6.62
C PRO A 314 17.81 -11.72 -7.75
N TYR A 315 18.54 -10.62 -7.84
CA TYR A 315 18.33 -9.60 -8.87
C TYR A 315 18.35 -10.18 -10.29
N LYS A 316 19.32 -11.08 -10.57
CA LYS A 316 19.47 -11.74 -11.88
C LYS A 316 18.18 -12.47 -12.30
N GLU A 317 17.55 -13.18 -11.37
CA GLU A 317 16.30 -13.90 -11.61
C GLU A 317 15.15 -12.93 -11.94
N ILE A 318 15.10 -11.82 -11.21
CA ILE A 318 14.07 -10.80 -11.39
C ILE A 318 14.16 -10.12 -12.75
N ILE A 319 15.36 -9.76 -13.21
CA ILE A 319 15.52 -9.06 -14.50
C ILE A 319 15.40 -9.99 -15.69
N SER A 320 15.73 -11.28 -15.54
CA SER A 320 15.63 -12.27 -16.61
C SER A 320 14.19 -12.61 -16.96
N ASN A 321 13.27 -12.53 -16.01
CA ASN A 321 11.87 -12.80 -16.25
C ASN A 321 11.18 -11.58 -16.92
N LYS A 322 10.98 -11.68 -18.24
CA LYS A 322 10.39 -10.60 -19.05
C LYS A 322 8.89 -10.43 -18.82
N ASN A 323 8.21 -11.49 -18.39
CA ASN A 323 6.75 -11.58 -18.36
C ASN A 323 6.12 -11.29 -17.00
N ASP A 324 6.90 -11.31 -15.90
CA ASP A 324 6.37 -11.04 -14.57
C ASP A 324 6.40 -9.54 -14.25
N ALA A 325 5.36 -9.09 -13.54
CA ALA A 325 5.39 -7.77 -12.95
C ALA A 325 6.51 -7.70 -11.90
N ARG A 326 7.29 -6.64 -11.96
CA ARG A 326 8.47 -6.46 -11.10
C ARG A 326 8.12 -5.57 -9.93
N ASN A 327 7.25 -6.06 -9.10
CA ASN A 327 6.82 -5.41 -7.88
C ASN A 327 6.71 -6.43 -6.74
N SER A 328 6.74 -5.94 -5.53
CA SER A 328 6.71 -6.78 -4.33
C SER A 328 5.47 -7.68 -4.26
N ILE A 329 4.32 -7.18 -4.69
CA ILE A 329 3.04 -7.91 -4.62
C ILE A 329 3.10 -9.18 -5.47
N SER A 330 3.52 -9.09 -6.75
CA SER A 330 3.63 -10.26 -7.63
C SER A 330 4.55 -11.33 -7.08
N TRP A 331 5.70 -10.92 -6.55
CA TRP A 331 6.69 -11.89 -6.07
C TRP A 331 6.33 -12.49 -4.73
N LEU A 332 5.67 -11.73 -3.89
CA LEU A 332 5.13 -12.25 -2.63
C LEU A 332 4.04 -13.28 -2.88
N SER A 333 3.14 -12.99 -3.82
CA SER A 333 2.13 -13.93 -4.28
C SER A 333 2.75 -15.25 -4.71
N LEU A 334 3.71 -15.19 -5.65
CA LEU A 334 4.40 -16.35 -6.18
C LEU A 334 5.03 -17.21 -5.09
N ASN A 335 5.65 -16.59 -4.10
CA ASN A 335 6.31 -17.31 -3.02
C ASN A 335 5.33 -17.90 -2.02
N SER A 336 4.29 -17.16 -1.65
CA SER A 336 3.29 -17.63 -0.68
C SER A 336 2.51 -18.83 -1.21
N GLU A 337 2.09 -18.80 -2.46
CA GLU A 337 1.36 -19.89 -3.10
C GLU A 337 2.21 -21.17 -3.22
N LYS A 338 3.49 -21.03 -3.56
CA LYS A 338 4.40 -22.18 -3.60
C LYS A 338 4.52 -22.87 -2.25
N ILE A 339 4.52 -22.12 -1.16
CA ILE A 339 4.57 -22.68 0.20
C ILE A 339 3.24 -23.36 0.56
N THR A 340 2.11 -22.74 0.23
CA THR A 340 0.77 -23.21 0.65
C THR A 340 0.28 -24.40 -0.17
N LEU A 341 0.43 -24.33 -1.50
CA LEU A 341 -0.16 -25.28 -2.43
C LEU A 341 0.85 -26.23 -3.06
N GLY A 342 2.14 -26.03 -2.80
CA GLY A 342 3.22 -26.78 -3.45
C GLY A 342 3.43 -26.43 -4.93
N LYS A 343 2.51 -25.68 -5.53
CA LYS A 343 2.55 -25.19 -6.91
C LYS A 343 2.26 -23.70 -6.95
N HIS A 344 2.71 -23.12 -8.03
CA HIS A 344 2.43 -21.72 -8.33
C HIS A 344 0.95 -21.57 -8.72
N TRP A 345 0.16 -20.76 -8.02
CA TRP A 345 -1.27 -20.59 -8.33
C TRP A 345 -1.52 -20.12 -9.76
N GLN A 346 -0.57 -19.40 -10.38
CA GLN A 346 -0.62 -19.00 -11.78
C GLN A 346 -0.57 -20.18 -12.75
N GLU A 347 -0.02 -21.33 -12.32
CA GLU A 347 0.04 -22.55 -13.11
C GLU A 347 -1.28 -23.33 -13.04
N GLN A 348 -2.10 -23.04 -12.05
CA GLN A 348 -3.39 -23.73 -11.82
C GLN A 348 -4.56 -23.03 -12.52
N LEU A 349 -4.42 -21.76 -12.86
CA LEU A 349 -5.43 -21.08 -13.66
C LEU A 349 -5.31 -21.53 -15.12
N PRO A 350 -6.43 -21.86 -15.79
CA PRO A 350 -6.43 -22.16 -17.20
C PRO A 350 -6.01 -20.91 -17.97
N ILE A 351 -4.72 -20.73 -18.13
CA ILE A 351 -4.14 -19.74 -19.02
C ILE A 351 -4.25 -20.38 -20.41
N ASN A 352 -5.41 -20.31 -21.01
CA ASN A 352 -5.52 -20.64 -22.42
C ASN A 352 -4.71 -19.59 -23.18
N ASN A 353 -3.72 -20.07 -23.89
CA ASN A 353 -2.85 -19.34 -24.81
C ASN A 353 -3.64 -18.48 -25.80
#